data_f1e0ac359474d8bfd391117b022fbffd
#
_entry.id   f1e0ac359474d8bfd391117b022fbffd
#
_cell.length_a   1.000
_cell.length_b   1.000
_cell.length_c   1.000
_cell.angle_alpha   90.00
_cell.angle_beta   90.00
_cell.angle_gamma   90.00
#
_symmetry.space_group_name_H-M   'P 1'
#
loop_
_entity.id
_entity.type
_entity.pdbx_description
1 polymer ?
#
loop_
_entity_poly.entity_id
_entity_poly.type
_entity_poly.pdbx_seq_one_letter_code
_entity_poly.pdbx_strand_id
1 'polypeptide(L)'
;GSFVGFLIAWGYWLCQIFGNVGYAVITMDALNYFFPPYFAGGNTIYAIIGGSILIWLFNFVVLRGTQQAAVINTIGTIGKLIPLFVFIIIMIFVFHIDKFDFDFFGKLAVDNGQHLGGLGAQIKSTMLVTLWAFIGIEGAVVLSDRAQSQDDVGKATIMGFVGCLIVYVLLSVLPFGFMTQQELAAVPTPSTAGVLERAVGTWGSWIMNIGLIIAVLASWLAWTLITAEMPFAAAKNGTFPRQFSRENANGAPSVSLWVTSALMQLALLLVYFSNNAWNMMLSITAVMVLPAYLISMLFLWKTCEDGQYPQGAATGRASALACGFLGSAYGLWLIYAAGLHYLLMASVFIAIGIPVYIWSRKQHPDQNPMFLKYEKVLLVLLVLVALFSLYLFMRGIVKL
;
A
#
# COMPACT_ATOMS: atom_id res chain seq x y z
N GLY A 1 -6.29 8.92 22.48
CA GLY A 1 -6.48 10.35 22.51
C GLY A 1 -6.49 10.95 21.10
N SER A 2 -6.85 12.22 20.99
CA SER A 2 -7.05 12.89 19.68
C SER A 2 -5.78 13.01 18.85
N PHE A 3 -4.62 13.20 19.48
CA PHE A 3 -3.33 13.27 18.80
C PHE A 3 -2.95 11.93 18.19
N VAL A 4 -3.11 10.84 18.94
CA VAL A 4 -2.84 9.49 18.42
C VAL A 4 -3.76 9.17 17.24
N GLY A 5 -5.06 9.45 17.37
CA GLY A 5 -6.03 9.27 16.27
C GLY A 5 -5.65 10.06 15.02
N PHE A 6 -5.20 11.31 15.19
CA PHE A 6 -4.70 12.12 14.09
C PHE A 6 -3.46 11.51 13.44
N LEU A 7 -2.46 11.07 14.23
CA LEU A 7 -1.24 10.48 13.67
C LEU A 7 -1.51 9.22 12.85
N ILE A 8 -2.49 8.40 13.29
CA ILE A 8 -2.92 7.22 12.55
C ILE A 8 -3.57 7.60 11.23
N ALA A 9 -4.51 8.54 11.26
CA ALA A 9 -5.20 9.04 10.08
C ALA A 9 -4.21 9.70 9.09
N TRP A 10 -3.27 10.49 9.62
CA TRP A 10 -2.20 11.13 8.86
C TRP A 10 -1.27 10.09 8.20
N GLY A 11 -0.79 9.11 8.97
CA GLY A 11 0.07 8.03 8.47
C GLY A 11 -0.63 7.20 7.39
N TYR A 12 -1.90 6.86 7.60
CA TYR A 12 -2.68 6.11 6.62
C TYR A 12 -2.92 6.92 5.33
N TRP A 13 -3.17 8.23 5.43
CA TRP A 13 -3.27 9.10 4.26
C TRP A 13 -1.95 9.16 3.47
N LEU A 14 -0.82 9.32 4.16
CA LEU A 14 0.50 9.29 3.50
C LEU A 14 0.82 7.92 2.89
N CYS A 15 0.44 6.82 3.54
CA CYS A 15 0.52 5.48 2.98
C CYS A 15 -0.16 5.43 1.59
N GLN A 16 -1.37 5.95 1.50
CA GLN A 16 -2.13 5.96 0.24
C GLN A 16 -1.49 6.87 -0.81
N ILE A 17 -0.93 8.02 -0.42
CA ILE A 17 -0.21 8.93 -1.31
C ILE A 17 1.00 8.21 -1.92
N PHE A 18 1.85 7.58 -1.12
CA PHE A 18 3.01 6.83 -1.60
C PHE A 18 2.60 5.61 -2.45
N GLY A 19 1.53 4.92 -2.08
CA GLY A 19 0.95 3.84 -2.87
C GLY A 19 0.53 4.27 -4.27
N ASN A 20 -0.14 5.42 -4.38
CA ASN A 20 -0.52 6.00 -5.68
C ASN A 20 0.70 6.42 -6.52
N VAL A 21 1.76 6.93 -5.89
CA VAL A 21 3.03 7.20 -6.59
C VAL A 21 3.70 5.89 -7.04
N GLY A 22 3.60 4.83 -6.26
CA GLY A 22 4.00 3.48 -6.69
C GLY A 22 3.28 3.03 -7.96
N TYR A 23 1.98 3.31 -8.09
CA TYR A 23 1.24 3.06 -9.33
C TYR A 23 1.77 3.87 -10.51
N ALA A 24 2.20 5.13 -10.29
CA ALA A 24 2.85 5.91 -11.34
C ALA A 24 4.15 5.23 -11.80
N VAL A 25 5.00 4.84 -10.87
CA VAL A 25 6.28 4.19 -11.15
C VAL A 25 6.09 2.91 -11.96
N ILE A 26 5.24 1.98 -11.49
CA ILE A 26 5.06 0.69 -12.16
C ILE A 26 4.36 0.85 -13.53
N THR A 27 3.47 1.82 -13.69
CA THR A 27 2.84 2.11 -14.98
C THR A 27 3.88 2.60 -15.98
N MET A 28 4.76 3.50 -15.58
CA MET A 28 5.82 4.02 -16.45
C MET A 28 6.85 2.93 -16.77
N ASP A 29 7.23 2.11 -15.80
CA ASP A 29 8.16 1.01 -16.02
C ASP A 29 7.57 -0.05 -16.97
N ALA A 30 6.28 -0.37 -16.87
CA ALA A 30 5.60 -1.23 -17.83
C ALA A 30 5.55 -0.63 -19.25
N LEU A 31 5.43 0.71 -19.38
CA LEU A 31 5.51 1.40 -20.67
C LEU A 31 6.89 1.31 -21.30
N ASN A 32 7.95 1.12 -20.50
CA ASN A 32 9.31 0.95 -21.03
C ASN A 32 9.44 -0.29 -21.93
N TYR A 33 8.61 -1.32 -21.73
CA TYR A 33 8.57 -2.47 -22.63
C TYR A 33 8.27 -2.08 -24.09
N PHE A 34 7.38 -1.08 -24.27
CA PHE A 34 6.96 -0.60 -25.60
C PHE A 34 7.84 0.53 -26.14
N PHE A 35 8.46 1.31 -25.25
CA PHE A 35 9.22 2.51 -25.58
C PHE A 35 10.56 2.58 -24.82
N PRO A 36 11.45 1.59 -24.97
CA PRO A 36 12.75 1.61 -24.33
C PRO A 36 13.66 2.69 -24.96
N PRO A 37 14.54 3.34 -24.20
CA PRO A 37 14.75 3.27 -22.75
C PRO A 37 14.05 4.41 -21.99
N TYR A 38 13.05 5.04 -22.58
CA TYR A 38 12.49 6.31 -22.08
C TYR A 38 11.90 6.23 -20.67
N PHE A 39 11.34 5.05 -20.28
CA PHE A 39 10.61 4.87 -19.03
C PHE A 39 11.27 3.88 -18.06
N ALA A 40 12.53 3.53 -18.30
CA ALA A 40 13.25 2.51 -17.53
C ALA A 40 13.20 2.77 -16.02
N GLY A 41 12.81 1.76 -15.24
CA GLY A 41 12.68 1.84 -13.78
C GLY A 41 11.56 2.76 -13.29
N GLY A 42 10.76 3.36 -14.18
CA GLY A 42 9.66 4.25 -13.82
C GLY A 42 10.07 5.58 -13.20
N ASN A 43 11.37 5.95 -13.25
CA ASN A 43 11.91 7.15 -12.59
C ASN A 43 12.77 8.04 -13.50
N THR A 44 12.76 7.82 -14.81
CA THR A 44 13.37 8.73 -15.77
C THR A 44 12.60 10.05 -15.82
N ILE A 45 13.19 11.09 -16.42
CA ILE A 45 12.50 12.38 -16.61
C ILE A 45 11.19 12.21 -17.41
N TYR A 46 11.16 11.32 -18.41
CA TYR A 46 9.97 11.01 -19.18
C TYR A 46 8.92 10.30 -18.33
N ALA A 47 9.35 9.40 -17.45
CA ALA A 47 8.46 8.71 -16.49
C ALA A 47 7.85 9.70 -15.48
N ILE A 48 8.63 10.66 -14.98
CA ILE A 48 8.14 11.71 -14.08
C ILE A 48 7.11 12.59 -14.80
N ILE A 49 7.38 13.01 -16.05
CA ILE A 49 6.41 13.81 -16.84
C ILE A 49 5.13 13.01 -17.09
N GLY A 50 5.24 11.74 -17.54
CA GLY A 50 4.09 10.89 -17.79
C GLY A 50 3.26 10.62 -16.53
N GLY A 51 3.93 10.31 -15.43
CA GLY A 51 3.28 10.13 -14.11
C GLY A 51 2.59 11.41 -13.64
N SER A 52 3.22 12.58 -13.82
CA SER A 52 2.61 13.88 -13.49
C SER A 52 1.34 14.13 -14.30
N ILE A 53 1.37 13.89 -15.61
CA ILE A 53 0.18 14.02 -16.46
C ILE A 53 -0.95 13.16 -15.93
N LEU A 54 -0.68 11.90 -15.55
CA LEU A 54 -1.70 10.98 -15.03
C LEU A 54 -2.22 11.40 -13.65
N ILE A 55 -1.39 11.88 -12.73
CA ILE A 55 -1.83 12.42 -11.43
C ILE A 55 -2.88 13.52 -11.66
N TRP A 56 -2.56 14.50 -12.49
CA TRP A 56 -3.48 15.62 -12.72
C TRP A 56 -4.69 15.24 -13.56
N LEU A 57 -4.54 14.32 -14.52
CA LEU A 57 -5.69 13.76 -15.26
C LEU A 57 -6.68 13.10 -14.32
N PHE A 58 -6.21 12.23 -13.42
CA PHE A 58 -7.10 11.55 -12.46
C PHE A 58 -7.69 12.53 -11.44
N ASN A 59 -6.93 13.54 -11.02
CA ASN A 59 -7.48 14.63 -10.21
C ASN A 59 -8.69 15.28 -10.90
N PHE A 60 -8.59 15.63 -12.18
CA PHE A 60 -9.69 16.23 -12.92
C PHE A 60 -10.86 15.27 -13.17
N VAL A 61 -10.59 13.99 -13.41
CA VAL A 61 -11.64 12.97 -13.56
C VAL A 61 -12.45 12.83 -12.28
N VAL A 62 -11.79 12.74 -11.13
CA VAL A 62 -12.46 12.62 -9.82
C VAL A 62 -13.24 13.90 -9.47
N LEU A 63 -12.73 15.09 -9.80
CA LEU A 63 -13.45 16.36 -9.62
C LEU A 63 -14.76 16.44 -10.40
N ARG A 64 -14.87 15.72 -11.54
CA ARG A 64 -16.09 15.70 -12.37
C ARG A 64 -17.18 14.80 -11.81
N GLY A 65 -16.86 13.92 -10.86
CA GLY A 65 -17.86 13.09 -10.18
C GLY A 65 -17.38 11.67 -9.91
N THR A 66 -17.81 11.15 -8.77
CA THR A 66 -17.38 9.84 -8.26
C THR A 66 -17.99 8.64 -9.01
N GLN A 67 -19.16 8.82 -9.63
CA GLN A 67 -19.86 7.75 -10.38
C GLN A 67 -19.07 7.29 -11.62
N GLN A 68 -18.47 8.21 -12.36
CA GLN A 68 -17.66 7.88 -13.54
C GLN A 68 -16.40 7.09 -13.15
N ALA A 69 -15.76 7.47 -12.03
CA ALA A 69 -14.61 6.75 -11.50
C ALA A 69 -14.98 5.29 -11.11
N ALA A 70 -16.17 5.07 -10.55
CA ALA A 70 -16.65 3.74 -10.19
C ALA A 70 -16.86 2.83 -11.41
N VAL A 71 -17.44 3.33 -12.51
CA VAL A 71 -17.60 2.57 -13.75
C VAL A 71 -16.25 2.18 -14.36
N ILE A 72 -15.31 3.11 -14.45
CA ILE A 72 -13.95 2.86 -14.94
C ILE A 72 -13.27 1.81 -14.09
N ASN A 73 -13.40 1.87 -12.75
CA ASN A 73 -12.84 0.88 -11.85
C ASN A 73 -13.45 -0.52 -12.07
N THR A 74 -14.75 -0.63 -12.34
CA THR A 74 -15.40 -1.91 -12.63
C THR A 74 -14.85 -2.53 -13.91
N ILE A 75 -14.75 -1.75 -14.99
CA ILE A 75 -14.17 -2.20 -16.27
C ILE A 75 -12.70 -2.62 -16.06
N GLY A 76 -11.91 -1.81 -15.34
CA GLY A 76 -10.54 -2.12 -15.02
C GLY A 76 -10.38 -3.36 -14.14
N THR A 77 -11.33 -3.63 -13.24
CA THR A 77 -11.33 -4.84 -12.41
C THR A 77 -11.52 -6.10 -13.26
N ILE A 78 -12.41 -6.07 -14.23
CA ILE A 78 -12.56 -7.17 -15.20
C ILE A 78 -11.28 -7.30 -16.04
N GLY A 79 -10.79 -6.17 -16.57
CA GLY A 79 -9.58 -6.13 -17.41
C GLY A 79 -8.32 -6.67 -16.74
N LYS A 80 -8.13 -6.43 -15.43
CA LYS A 80 -6.96 -6.93 -14.69
C LYS A 80 -7.00 -8.42 -14.39
N LEU A 81 -8.17 -9.03 -14.32
CA LEU A 81 -8.30 -10.47 -14.06
C LEU A 81 -7.91 -11.31 -15.27
N ILE A 82 -8.18 -10.82 -16.49
CA ILE A 82 -7.90 -11.58 -17.73
C ILE A 82 -6.41 -11.95 -17.83
N PRO A 83 -5.43 -11.03 -17.78
CA PRO A 83 -4.02 -11.41 -17.89
C PRO A 83 -3.56 -12.34 -16.77
N LEU A 84 -4.08 -12.18 -15.55
CA LEU A 84 -3.74 -13.05 -14.43
C LEU A 84 -4.21 -14.49 -14.64
N PHE A 85 -5.47 -14.67 -15.09
CA PHE A 85 -5.98 -15.99 -15.42
C PHE A 85 -5.26 -16.61 -16.62
N VAL A 86 -4.98 -15.82 -17.66
CA VAL A 86 -4.18 -16.29 -18.81
C VAL A 86 -2.80 -16.78 -18.33
N PHE A 87 -2.13 -16.01 -17.46
CA PHE A 87 -0.85 -16.43 -16.89
C PHE A 87 -0.97 -17.75 -16.13
N ILE A 88 -1.93 -17.86 -15.20
CA ILE A 88 -2.13 -19.06 -14.38
C ILE A 88 -2.42 -20.27 -15.27
N ILE A 89 -3.32 -20.13 -16.25
CA ILE A 89 -3.68 -21.22 -17.17
C ILE A 89 -2.45 -21.68 -17.95
N ILE A 90 -1.69 -20.75 -18.55
CA ILE A 90 -0.49 -21.10 -19.30
C ILE A 90 0.54 -21.77 -18.40
N MET A 91 0.78 -21.23 -17.20
CA MET A 91 1.73 -21.82 -16.25
C MET A 91 1.33 -23.25 -15.84
N ILE A 92 0.03 -23.55 -15.69
CA ILE A 92 -0.44 -24.92 -15.42
C ILE A 92 -0.09 -25.86 -16.61
N PHE A 93 -0.26 -25.39 -17.87
CA PHE A 93 0.05 -26.21 -19.04
C PHE A 93 1.54 -26.46 -19.28
N VAL A 94 2.40 -25.49 -18.93
CA VAL A 94 3.86 -25.61 -19.06
C VAL A 94 4.55 -26.10 -17.79
N PHE A 95 3.78 -26.44 -16.76
CA PHE A 95 4.29 -26.94 -15.49
C PHE A 95 4.86 -28.36 -15.65
N HIS A 96 6.11 -28.56 -15.26
CA HIS A 96 6.79 -29.83 -15.22
C HIS A 96 7.20 -30.15 -13.78
N ILE A 97 6.70 -31.25 -13.24
CA ILE A 97 7.00 -31.64 -11.86
C ILE A 97 8.49 -31.92 -11.64
N ASP A 98 9.19 -32.38 -12.66
CA ASP A 98 10.64 -32.66 -12.63
C ASP A 98 11.48 -31.38 -12.47
N LYS A 99 10.94 -30.22 -12.88
CA LYS A 99 11.55 -28.89 -12.70
C LYS A 99 11.18 -28.24 -11.38
N PHE A 100 10.14 -28.74 -10.72
CA PHE A 100 9.66 -28.22 -9.43
C PHE A 100 10.58 -28.69 -8.29
N ASP A 101 11.88 -28.45 -8.47
CA ASP A 101 12.94 -28.68 -7.50
C ASP A 101 13.63 -27.33 -7.22
N PHE A 102 13.40 -26.80 -6.04
CA PHE A 102 13.97 -25.52 -5.63
C PHE A 102 14.46 -25.59 -4.20
N ASP A 103 15.44 -24.77 -3.87
CA ASP A 103 16.02 -24.66 -2.54
C ASP A 103 15.03 -23.96 -1.59
N PHE A 104 14.04 -24.72 -1.09
CA PHE A 104 12.95 -24.22 -0.26
C PHE A 104 13.43 -23.43 0.98
N PHE A 105 14.59 -23.81 1.53
CA PHE A 105 15.15 -23.15 2.70
C PHE A 105 16.21 -22.09 2.35
N GLY A 106 16.52 -21.88 1.08
CA GLY A 106 17.50 -20.89 0.63
C GLY A 106 18.92 -21.19 1.10
N LYS A 107 19.29 -22.46 1.24
CA LYS A 107 20.63 -22.85 1.72
C LYS A 107 21.70 -22.72 0.65
N LEU A 108 21.34 -22.95 -0.60
CA LEU A 108 22.22 -22.90 -1.77
C LEU A 108 22.08 -21.57 -2.52
N ALA A 109 20.96 -20.87 -2.33
CA ALA A 109 20.68 -19.61 -3.01
C ALA A 109 21.61 -18.50 -2.50
N VAL A 110 22.15 -17.72 -3.45
CA VAL A 110 23.00 -16.56 -3.17
C VAL A 110 22.43 -15.33 -3.89
N ASP A 111 22.46 -14.19 -3.21
CA ASP A 111 22.18 -12.88 -3.79
C ASP A 111 23.46 -12.06 -3.78
N ASN A 112 23.90 -11.58 -4.95
CA ASN A 112 25.16 -10.84 -5.13
C ASN A 112 26.38 -11.53 -4.48
N GLY A 113 26.44 -12.87 -4.54
CA GLY A 113 27.53 -13.67 -3.97
C GLY A 113 27.45 -13.89 -2.45
N GLN A 114 26.39 -13.45 -1.79
CA GLN A 114 26.15 -13.68 -0.37
C GLN A 114 24.99 -14.65 -0.16
N HIS A 115 25.11 -15.55 0.82
CA HIS A 115 24.02 -16.43 1.20
C HIS A 115 22.84 -15.62 1.75
N LEU A 116 21.61 -16.09 1.45
CA LEU A 116 20.36 -15.43 1.88
C LEU A 116 20.15 -15.39 3.39
N GLY A 117 21.00 -16.08 4.15
CA GLY A 117 20.86 -16.21 5.61
C GLY A 117 19.85 -17.27 6.03
N GLY A 118 19.56 -17.34 7.33
CA GLY A 118 18.59 -18.28 7.87
C GLY A 118 17.15 -17.98 7.45
N LEU A 119 16.24 -18.96 7.56
CA LEU A 119 14.82 -18.85 7.19
C LEU A 119 14.15 -17.59 7.78
N GLY A 120 14.43 -17.25 9.04
CA GLY A 120 13.89 -16.04 9.67
C GLY A 120 14.32 -14.74 8.99
N ALA A 121 15.55 -14.66 8.47
CA ALA A 121 16.05 -13.50 7.73
C ALA A 121 15.35 -13.41 6.36
N GLN A 122 15.16 -14.52 5.67
CA GLN A 122 14.47 -14.60 4.39
C GLN A 122 13.00 -14.21 4.52
N ILE A 123 12.28 -14.74 5.52
CA ILE A 123 10.90 -14.36 5.81
C ILE A 123 10.82 -12.87 6.13
N LYS A 124 11.75 -12.34 6.95
CA LYS A 124 11.80 -10.92 7.28
C LYS A 124 11.95 -10.04 6.05
N SER A 125 12.79 -10.42 5.08
CA SER A 125 13.05 -9.63 3.88
C SER A 125 11.84 -9.48 2.96
N THR A 126 10.90 -10.43 2.99
CA THR A 126 9.68 -10.42 2.14
C THR A 126 8.47 -9.74 2.79
N MET A 127 8.55 -9.37 4.08
CA MET A 127 7.38 -8.96 4.85
C MET A 127 6.72 -7.67 4.35
N LEU A 128 7.52 -6.66 3.97
CA LEU A 128 6.95 -5.40 3.48
C LEU A 128 6.24 -5.60 2.13
N VAL A 129 6.79 -6.44 1.25
CA VAL A 129 6.16 -6.78 -0.04
C VAL A 129 4.86 -7.53 0.19
N THR A 130 4.88 -8.54 1.08
CA THR A 130 3.71 -9.34 1.41
C THR A 130 2.62 -8.48 2.06
N LEU A 131 3.00 -7.59 3.00
CA LEU A 131 2.06 -6.65 3.60
C LEU A 131 1.44 -5.75 2.54
N TRP A 132 2.25 -5.16 1.67
CA TRP A 132 1.76 -4.28 0.60
C TRP A 132 0.78 -4.99 -0.33
N ALA A 133 1.02 -6.26 -0.68
CA ALA A 133 0.16 -7.04 -1.56
C ALA A 133 -1.26 -7.23 -1.00
N PHE A 134 -1.44 -7.14 0.32
CA PHE A 134 -2.73 -7.29 0.98
C PHE A 134 -3.34 -5.96 1.47
N ILE A 135 -2.68 -4.81 1.28
CA ILE A 135 -3.28 -3.49 1.53
C ILE A 135 -4.48 -3.31 0.57
N GLY A 136 -5.61 -2.88 1.11
CA GLY A 136 -6.85 -2.68 0.38
C GLY A 136 -7.94 -3.71 0.69
N ILE A 137 -7.62 -4.79 1.39
CA ILE A 137 -8.63 -5.76 1.88
C ILE A 137 -9.63 -5.06 2.80
N GLU A 138 -9.17 -4.07 3.57
CA GLU A 138 -9.99 -3.23 4.43
C GLU A 138 -11.01 -2.37 3.66
N GLY A 139 -10.91 -2.26 2.34
CA GLY A 139 -11.81 -1.47 1.51
C GLY A 139 -13.29 -1.85 1.67
N ALA A 140 -13.59 -3.13 1.88
CA ALA A 140 -14.95 -3.58 2.19
C ALA A 140 -15.45 -3.00 3.53
N VAL A 141 -14.57 -2.88 4.53
CA VAL A 141 -14.90 -2.31 5.84
C VAL A 141 -15.09 -0.78 5.74
N VAL A 142 -14.27 -0.10 4.94
CA VAL A 142 -14.40 1.35 4.70
C VAL A 142 -15.75 1.69 4.06
N LEU A 143 -16.30 0.79 3.25
CA LEU A 143 -17.60 0.94 2.58
C LEU A 143 -18.76 0.34 3.37
N SER A 144 -18.55 -0.07 4.63
CA SER A 144 -19.56 -0.76 5.46
C SER A 144 -20.85 0.04 5.65
N ASP A 145 -20.77 1.36 5.70
CA ASP A 145 -21.95 2.25 5.82
C ASP A 145 -22.88 2.18 4.60
N ARG A 146 -22.39 1.67 3.47
CA ARG A 146 -23.17 1.50 2.23
C ARG A 146 -23.63 0.06 2.02
N ALA A 147 -23.24 -0.87 2.88
CA ALA A 147 -23.63 -2.26 2.79
C ALA A 147 -25.05 -2.49 3.29
N GLN A 148 -25.73 -3.47 2.72
CA GLN A 148 -27.08 -3.86 3.16
C GLN A 148 -27.06 -4.55 4.53
N SER A 149 -25.98 -5.28 4.84
CA SER A 149 -25.78 -5.88 6.16
C SER A 149 -24.29 -5.93 6.52
N GLN A 150 -23.98 -5.93 7.82
CA GLN A 150 -22.63 -6.09 8.34
C GLN A 150 -22.08 -7.51 8.08
N ASP A 151 -22.93 -8.51 8.05
CA ASP A 151 -22.54 -9.90 7.72
C ASP A 151 -22.04 -10.01 6.27
N ASP A 152 -22.59 -9.23 5.33
CA ASP A 152 -22.14 -9.22 3.94
C ASP A 152 -20.76 -8.59 3.82
N VAL A 153 -20.46 -7.57 4.63
CA VAL A 153 -19.12 -6.97 4.70
C VAL A 153 -18.09 -8.01 5.16
N GLY A 154 -18.39 -8.77 6.22
CA GLY A 154 -17.51 -9.82 6.72
C GLY A 154 -17.27 -10.91 5.68
N LYS A 155 -18.33 -11.41 5.03
CA LYS A 155 -18.24 -12.44 3.98
C LYS A 155 -17.44 -11.94 2.78
N ALA A 156 -17.72 -10.71 2.30
CA ALA A 156 -17.01 -10.10 1.16
C ALA A 156 -15.51 -9.96 1.47
N THR A 157 -15.15 -9.54 2.69
CA THR A 157 -13.76 -9.40 3.12
C THR A 157 -13.04 -10.75 3.12
N ILE A 158 -13.65 -11.79 3.70
CA ILE A 158 -13.05 -13.14 3.75
C ILE A 158 -12.92 -13.74 2.34
N MET A 159 -13.97 -13.65 1.52
CA MET A 159 -13.94 -14.17 0.15
C MET A 159 -12.90 -13.43 -0.71
N GLY A 160 -12.80 -12.12 -0.57
CA GLY A 160 -11.78 -11.31 -1.23
C GLY A 160 -10.38 -11.71 -0.80
N PHE A 161 -10.14 -11.87 0.51
CA PHE A 161 -8.84 -12.30 1.05
C PHE A 161 -8.43 -13.67 0.53
N VAL A 162 -9.32 -14.68 0.65
CA VAL A 162 -9.02 -16.05 0.22
C VAL A 162 -8.81 -16.11 -1.29
N GLY A 163 -9.64 -15.40 -2.07
CA GLY A 163 -9.48 -15.33 -3.52
C GLY A 163 -8.15 -14.71 -3.94
N CYS A 164 -7.76 -13.58 -3.34
CA CYS A 164 -6.46 -12.96 -3.57
C CYS A 164 -5.31 -13.88 -3.16
N LEU A 165 -5.41 -14.52 -1.99
CA LEU A 165 -4.37 -15.44 -1.51
C LEU A 165 -4.14 -16.60 -2.48
N ILE A 166 -5.22 -17.23 -2.97
CA ILE A 166 -5.12 -18.32 -3.96
C ILE A 166 -4.42 -17.83 -5.23
N VAL A 167 -4.82 -16.69 -5.76
CA VAL A 167 -4.20 -16.11 -6.97
C VAL A 167 -2.73 -15.80 -6.73
N TYR A 168 -2.36 -15.19 -5.60
CA TYR A 168 -0.97 -14.86 -5.28
C TYR A 168 -0.10 -16.10 -5.10
N VAL A 169 -0.61 -17.15 -4.46
CA VAL A 169 0.09 -18.43 -4.33
C VAL A 169 0.33 -19.06 -5.71
N LEU A 170 -0.69 -19.09 -6.57
CA LEU A 170 -0.55 -19.65 -7.91
C LEU A 170 0.45 -18.85 -8.76
N LEU A 171 0.38 -17.51 -8.74
CA LEU A 171 1.31 -16.65 -9.47
C LEU A 171 2.77 -16.80 -8.98
N SER A 172 2.95 -17.08 -7.69
CA SER A 172 4.28 -17.20 -7.10
C SER A 172 4.88 -18.60 -7.23
N VAL A 173 4.06 -19.65 -7.18
CA VAL A 173 4.54 -21.05 -7.11
C VAL A 173 4.63 -21.70 -8.47
N LEU A 174 3.65 -21.48 -9.37
CA LEU A 174 3.62 -22.14 -10.68
C LEU A 174 4.86 -21.90 -11.55
N PRO A 175 5.48 -20.69 -11.56
CA PRO A 175 6.69 -20.46 -12.35
C PRO A 175 7.87 -21.39 -12.02
N PHE A 176 7.96 -21.89 -10.77
CA PHE A 176 9.01 -22.85 -10.38
C PHE A 176 8.90 -24.23 -11.07
N GLY A 177 7.73 -24.57 -11.57
CA GLY A 177 7.57 -25.77 -12.42
C GLY A 177 7.96 -25.53 -13.87
N PHE A 178 8.32 -24.30 -14.25
CA PHE A 178 8.73 -23.95 -15.60
C PHE A 178 10.19 -23.47 -15.69
N MET A 179 10.63 -22.67 -14.71
CA MET A 179 11.96 -22.05 -14.64
C MET A 179 12.66 -22.39 -13.33
N THR A 180 13.99 -22.43 -13.35
CA THR A 180 14.78 -22.58 -12.14
C THR A 180 14.69 -21.34 -11.26
N GLN A 181 14.97 -21.48 -9.96
CA GLN A 181 14.99 -20.37 -9.01
C GLN A 181 15.94 -19.25 -9.45
N GLN A 182 17.11 -19.59 -9.99
CA GLN A 182 18.10 -18.61 -10.48
C GLN A 182 17.60 -17.86 -11.72
N GLU A 183 16.96 -18.56 -12.65
CA GLU A 183 16.36 -17.94 -13.83
C GLU A 183 15.22 -16.99 -13.46
N LEU A 184 14.36 -17.37 -12.48
CA LEU A 184 13.30 -16.52 -11.98
C LEU A 184 13.83 -15.27 -11.30
N ALA A 185 14.88 -15.39 -10.51
CA ALA A 185 15.53 -14.26 -9.85
C ALA A 185 16.14 -13.26 -10.85
N ALA A 186 16.55 -13.73 -12.02
CA ALA A 186 17.13 -12.89 -13.07
C ALA A 186 16.08 -12.25 -14.01
N VAL A 187 14.78 -12.55 -13.85
CA VAL A 187 13.72 -11.94 -14.68
C VAL A 187 13.50 -10.49 -14.24
N PRO A 188 13.62 -9.51 -15.15
CA PRO A 188 13.37 -8.11 -14.82
C PRO A 188 11.91 -7.83 -14.46
N THR A 189 11.66 -6.76 -13.74
CA THR A 189 10.31 -6.26 -13.45
C THR A 189 9.68 -5.67 -14.74
N PRO A 190 8.40 -5.97 -15.04
CA PRO A 190 7.47 -6.86 -14.31
C PRO A 190 7.72 -8.35 -14.64
N SER A 191 8.06 -9.11 -13.62
CA SER A 191 8.54 -10.50 -13.78
C SER A 191 7.54 -11.45 -14.45
N THR A 192 6.25 -11.29 -14.21
CA THR A 192 5.20 -12.11 -14.86
C THR A 192 5.21 -11.97 -16.39
N ALA A 193 5.53 -10.80 -16.93
CA ALA A 193 5.66 -10.58 -18.36
C ALA A 193 6.85 -11.36 -18.94
N GLY A 194 8.02 -11.29 -18.28
CA GLY A 194 9.21 -12.01 -18.73
C GLY A 194 9.08 -13.53 -18.60
N VAL A 195 8.40 -14.04 -17.58
CA VAL A 195 8.08 -15.47 -17.44
C VAL A 195 7.18 -15.93 -18.58
N LEU A 196 6.12 -15.18 -18.88
CA LEU A 196 5.18 -15.55 -19.92
C LEU A 196 5.81 -15.46 -21.33
N GLU A 197 6.72 -14.49 -21.54
CA GLU A 197 7.47 -14.40 -22.80
C GLU A 197 8.32 -15.63 -23.05
N ARG A 198 8.97 -16.18 -22.02
CA ARG A 198 9.74 -17.42 -22.14
C ARG A 198 8.86 -18.65 -22.38
N ALA A 199 7.63 -18.64 -21.87
CA ALA A 199 6.71 -19.76 -21.99
C ALA A 199 6.03 -19.82 -23.37
N VAL A 200 5.58 -18.69 -23.91
CA VAL A 200 4.71 -18.63 -25.09
C VAL A 200 5.17 -17.60 -26.14
N GLY A 201 6.30 -16.95 -25.90
CA GLY A 201 6.86 -15.94 -26.81
C GLY A 201 6.33 -14.53 -26.56
N THR A 202 6.67 -13.62 -27.46
CA THR A 202 6.46 -12.17 -27.31
C THR A 202 5.00 -11.77 -27.09
N TRP A 203 4.02 -12.52 -27.61
CA TRP A 203 2.61 -12.20 -27.36
C TRP A 203 2.23 -12.33 -25.88
N GLY A 204 2.91 -13.23 -25.14
CA GLY A 204 2.69 -13.39 -23.71
C GLY A 204 3.11 -12.15 -22.91
N SER A 205 4.30 -11.59 -23.21
CA SER A 205 4.75 -10.37 -22.58
C SER A 205 3.89 -9.15 -22.95
N TRP A 206 3.38 -9.10 -24.20
CA TRP A 206 2.44 -8.05 -24.61
C TRP A 206 1.15 -8.06 -23.78
N ILE A 207 0.51 -9.23 -23.66
CA ILE A 207 -0.73 -9.36 -22.86
C ILE A 207 -0.49 -8.96 -21.41
N MET A 208 0.63 -9.41 -20.82
CA MET A 208 0.92 -9.09 -19.42
C MET A 208 1.20 -7.61 -19.22
N ASN A 209 2.01 -6.97 -20.07
CA ASN A 209 2.31 -5.54 -19.92
C ASN A 209 1.08 -4.66 -20.18
N ILE A 210 0.29 -4.93 -21.21
CA ILE A 210 -0.97 -4.20 -21.47
C ILE A 210 -1.94 -4.41 -20.31
N GLY A 211 -2.11 -5.65 -19.86
CA GLY A 211 -2.97 -5.99 -18.75
C GLY A 211 -2.55 -5.32 -17.45
N LEU A 212 -1.25 -5.27 -17.16
CA LEU A 212 -0.69 -4.56 -16.03
C LEU A 212 -0.99 -3.06 -16.09
N ILE A 213 -0.76 -2.42 -17.24
CA ILE A 213 -1.05 -0.99 -17.42
C ILE A 213 -2.53 -0.71 -17.17
N ILE A 214 -3.44 -1.47 -17.77
CA ILE A 214 -4.88 -1.31 -17.58
C ILE A 214 -5.26 -1.51 -16.10
N ALA A 215 -4.74 -2.57 -15.48
CA ALA A 215 -5.01 -2.90 -14.09
C ALA A 215 -4.55 -1.78 -13.13
N VAL A 216 -3.34 -1.28 -13.34
CA VAL A 216 -2.75 -0.26 -12.47
C VAL A 216 -3.45 1.09 -12.68
N LEU A 217 -3.73 1.50 -13.92
CA LEU A 217 -4.45 2.75 -14.19
C LEU A 217 -5.84 2.78 -13.56
N ALA A 218 -6.59 1.66 -13.66
CA ALA A 218 -7.91 1.56 -13.04
C ALA A 218 -7.83 1.59 -11.51
N SER A 219 -6.87 0.86 -10.93
CA SER A 219 -6.63 0.87 -9.47
C SER A 219 -6.18 2.25 -9.00
N TRP A 220 -5.30 2.91 -9.72
CA TRP A 220 -4.80 4.25 -9.38
C TRP A 220 -5.93 5.28 -9.38
N LEU A 221 -6.81 5.27 -10.38
CA LEU A 221 -7.98 6.17 -10.38
C LEU A 221 -8.87 5.96 -9.15
N ALA A 222 -9.19 4.69 -8.82
CA ALA A 222 -10.00 4.37 -7.64
C ALA A 222 -9.31 4.82 -6.34
N TRP A 223 -8.01 4.54 -6.20
CA TRP A 223 -7.23 4.94 -5.03
C TRP A 223 -7.04 6.45 -4.93
N THR A 224 -7.00 7.19 -6.05
CA THR A 224 -6.98 8.66 -6.03
C THR A 224 -8.23 9.21 -5.32
N LEU A 225 -9.40 8.65 -5.60
CA LEU A 225 -10.64 9.02 -4.89
C LEU A 225 -10.57 8.63 -3.41
N ILE A 226 -10.25 7.36 -3.10
CA ILE A 226 -10.20 6.86 -1.70
C ILE A 226 -9.19 7.68 -0.87
N THR A 227 -8.04 8.01 -1.45
CA THR A 227 -7.01 8.81 -0.78
C THR A 227 -7.50 10.24 -0.46
N ALA A 228 -8.32 10.82 -1.33
CA ALA A 228 -8.91 12.14 -1.09
C ALA A 228 -10.06 12.09 -0.06
N GLU A 229 -10.82 11.00 -0.01
CA GLU A 229 -11.90 10.80 0.97
C GLU A 229 -11.37 10.71 2.42
N MET A 230 -10.15 10.21 2.62
CA MET A 230 -9.59 10.02 3.96
C MET A 230 -9.48 11.32 4.76
N PRO A 231 -8.77 12.39 4.31
CA PRO A 231 -8.71 13.64 5.05
C PRO A 231 -10.05 14.40 5.04
N PHE A 232 -10.90 14.17 4.05
CA PHE A 232 -12.25 14.72 3.99
C PHE A 232 -13.13 14.16 5.13
N ALA A 233 -13.20 12.85 5.29
CA ALA A 233 -13.93 12.20 6.38
C ALA A 233 -13.33 12.58 7.74
N ALA A 234 -12.00 12.63 7.87
CA ALA A 234 -11.31 13.04 9.07
C ALA A 234 -11.61 14.52 9.46
N ALA A 235 -11.80 15.39 8.46
CA ALA A 235 -12.18 16.79 8.70
C ALA A 235 -13.64 16.92 9.15
N LYS A 236 -14.56 16.12 8.62
CA LYS A 236 -15.96 16.05 9.08
C LYS A 236 -16.04 15.63 10.56
N ASN A 237 -15.15 14.76 10.99
CA ASN A 237 -15.06 14.30 12.39
C ASN A 237 -14.20 15.22 13.29
N GLY A 238 -13.74 16.37 12.79
CA GLY A 238 -12.94 17.34 13.56
C GLY A 238 -11.48 16.90 13.79
N THR A 239 -11.00 15.82 13.17
CA THR A 239 -9.62 15.34 13.28
C THR A 239 -8.67 16.13 12.37
N PHE A 240 -9.13 16.51 11.19
CA PHE A 240 -8.39 17.34 10.22
C PHE A 240 -8.95 18.76 10.13
N PRO A 241 -8.20 19.73 9.56
CA PRO A 241 -8.68 21.10 9.37
C PRO A 241 -9.97 21.16 8.56
N ARG A 242 -10.91 22.03 8.95
CA ARG A 242 -12.24 22.18 8.34
C ARG A 242 -12.21 22.39 6.82
N GLN A 243 -11.14 22.95 6.29
CA GLN A 243 -11.00 23.20 4.85
C GLN A 243 -11.05 21.91 4.01
N PHE A 244 -10.58 20.79 4.59
CA PHE A 244 -10.61 19.50 3.91
C PHE A 244 -12.02 18.92 3.75
N SER A 245 -13.03 19.41 4.50
CA SER A 245 -14.43 18.97 4.36
C SER A 245 -15.21 19.68 3.25
N ARG A 246 -14.55 20.48 2.40
CA ARG A 246 -15.20 21.18 1.29
C ARG A 246 -15.42 20.27 0.10
N GLU A 247 -16.66 20.28 -0.39
CA GLU A 247 -17.08 19.59 -1.62
C GLU A 247 -17.26 20.61 -2.76
N ASN A 248 -17.11 20.15 -3.99
CA ASN A 248 -17.50 20.92 -5.17
C ASN A 248 -18.98 20.67 -5.54
N ALA A 249 -19.45 21.31 -6.60
CA ALA A 249 -20.82 21.16 -7.10
C ALA A 249 -21.18 19.71 -7.51
N ASN A 250 -20.18 18.87 -7.77
CA ASN A 250 -20.34 17.47 -8.16
C ASN A 250 -20.23 16.50 -6.95
N GLY A 251 -20.17 17.02 -5.72
CA GLY A 251 -20.02 16.22 -4.50
C GLY A 251 -18.64 15.60 -4.31
N ALA A 252 -17.61 16.05 -5.04
CA ALA A 252 -16.26 15.57 -4.85
C ALA A 252 -15.51 16.38 -3.77
N PRO A 253 -14.66 15.75 -2.94
CA PRO A 253 -13.90 16.39 -1.85
C PRO A 253 -12.77 17.27 -2.43
N SER A 254 -13.11 18.44 -2.92
CA SER A 254 -12.24 19.26 -3.79
C SER A 254 -10.92 19.67 -3.14
N VAL A 255 -10.94 20.26 -1.94
CA VAL A 255 -9.70 20.70 -1.26
C VAL A 255 -8.82 19.50 -0.91
N SER A 256 -9.43 18.45 -0.37
CA SER A 256 -8.76 17.20 -0.05
C SER A 256 -8.06 16.59 -1.26
N LEU A 257 -8.75 16.56 -2.41
CA LEU A 257 -8.24 16.02 -3.66
C LEU A 257 -7.07 16.85 -4.22
N TRP A 258 -7.18 18.18 -4.24
CA TRP A 258 -6.10 19.05 -4.70
C TRP A 258 -4.83 18.90 -3.86
N VAL A 259 -4.97 18.87 -2.53
CA VAL A 259 -3.82 18.71 -1.61
C VAL A 259 -3.22 17.32 -1.77
N THR A 260 -4.05 16.27 -1.87
CA THR A 260 -3.59 14.90 -2.10
C THR A 260 -2.78 14.79 -3.40
N SER A 261 -3.30 15.32 -4.51
CA SER A 261 -2.60 15.29 -5.80
C SER A 261 -1.31 16.11 -5.79
N ALA A 262 -1.29 17.24 -5.09
CA ALA A 262 -0.07 18.03 -4.92
C ALA A 262 1.00 17.26 -4.11
N LEU A 263 0.61 16.56 -3.06
CA LEU A 263 1.53 15.71 -2.29
C LEU A 263 2.00 14.49 -3.10
N MET A 264 1.13 13.86 -3.89
CA MET A 264 1.53 12.82 -4.86
C MET A 264 2.56 13.36 -5.86
N GLN A 265 2.34 14.57 -6.38
CA GLN A 265 3.29 15.22 -7.30
C GLN A 265 4.65 15.46 -6.64
N LEU A 266 4.67 15.96 -5.40
CA LEU A 266 5.92 16.15 -4.67
C LEU A 266 6.64 14.82 -4.41
N ALA A 267 5.92 13.79 -4.01
CA ALA A 267 6.48 12.45 -3.81
C ALA A 267 7.01 11.86 -5.13
N LEU A 268 6.32 12.07 -6.25
CA LEU A 268 6.79 11.63 -7.57
C LEU A 268 8.09 12.34 -7.98
N LEU A 269 8.26 13.62 -7.66
CA LEU A 269 9.52 14.32 -7.90
C LEU A 269 10.70 13.74 -7.10
N LEU A 270 10.44 13.25 -5.87
CA LEU A 270 11.47 12.59 -5.05
C LEU A 270 11.89 11.23 -5.64
N VAL A 271 10.99 10.55 -6.35
CA VAL A 271 11.26 9.28 -7.03
C VAL A 271 12.40 9.40 -8.06
N TYR A 272 12.57 10.57 -8.68
CA TYR A 272 13.64 10.84 -9.65
C TYR A 272 15.05 10.57 -9.07
N PHE A 273 15.24 10.78 -7.78
CA PHE A 273 16.51 10.60 -7.09
C PHE A 273 16.72 9.18 -6.52
N SER A 274 15.74 8.30 -6.69
CA SER A 274 15.82 6.93 -6.17
C SER A 274 16.52 6.00 -7.14
N ASN A 275 17.37 5.10 -6.61
CA ASN A 275 18.00 4.03 -7.39
C ASN A 275 17.03 2.86 -7.68
N ASN A 276 16.02 2.67 -6.83
CA ASN A 276 14.99 1.66 -6.99
C ASN A 276 13.64 2.23 -6.54
N ALA A 277 13.02 2.99 -7.45
CA ALA A 277 11.80 3.74 -7.19
C ALA A 277 10.63 2.87 -6.75
N TRP A 278 10.45 1.70 -7.39
CA TRP A 278 9.38 0.79 -7.06
C TRP A 278 9.48 0.26 -5.63
N ASN A 279 10.63 -0.32 -5.27
CA ASN A 279 10.84 -0.89 -3.93
C ASN A 279 10.79 0.19 -2.84
N MET A 280 11.26 1.40 -3.13
CA MET A 280 11.17 2.52 -2.20
C MET A 280 9.71 2.90 -1.92
N MET A 281 8.88 3.08 -2.94
CA MET A 281 7.47 3.44 -2.77
C MET A 281 6.70 2.33 -2.06
N LEU A 282 6.93 1.07 -2.45
CA LEU A 282 6.33 -0.09 -1.82
C LEU A 282 6.65 -0.17 -0.32
N SER A 283 7.93 -0.02 0.03
CA SER A 283 8.38 -0.12 1.42
C SER A 283 7.87 1.01 2.30
N ILE A 284 7.90 2.26 1.81
CA ILE A 284 7.36 3.41 2.55
C ILE A 284 5.85 3.23 2.75
N THR A 285 5.11 2.85 1.71
CA THR A 285 3.67 2.58 1.79
C THR A 285 3.39 1.52 2.86
N ALA A 286 4.10 0.39 2.83
CA ALA A 286 3.92 -0.69 3.79
C ALA A 286 4.23 -0.26 5.23
N VAL A 287 5.27 0.54 5.46
CA VAL A 287 5.62 1.01 6.81
C VAL A 287 4.62 2.03 7.34
N MET A 288 4.11 2.92 6.48
CA MET A 288 3.17 3.96 6.89
C MET A 288 1.79 3.42 7.29
N VAL A 289 1.39 2.22 6.82
CA VAL A 289 0.13 1.59 7.22
C VAL A 289 0.22 0.84 8.55
N LEU A 290 1.41 0.43 8.97
CA LEU A 290 1.61 -0.41 10.17
C LEU A 290 0.97 0.14 11.45
N PRO A 291 1.08 1.45 11.78
CA PRO A 291 0.43 2.00 12.97
C PRO A 291 -1.10 1.82 12.95
N ALA A 292 -1.73 1.99 11.79
CA ALA A 292 -3.18 1.83 11.66
C ALA A 292 -3.61 0.38 11.90
N TYR A 293 -2.92 -0.59 11.30
CA TYR A 293 -3.23 -2.00 11.48
C TYR A 293 -2.97 -2.47 12.91
N LEU A 294 -1.81 -2.13 13.50
CA LEU A 294 -1.48 -2.49 14.88
C LEU A 294 -2.52 -1.94 15.86
N ILE A 295 -2.87 -0.67 15.75
CA ILE A 295 -3.81 -0.04 16.69
C ILE A 295 -5.23 -0.58 16.53
N SER A 296 -5.65 -0.96 15.31
CA SER A 296 -6.92 -1.62 15.08
C SER A 296 -7.00 -2.96 15.81
N MET A 297 -5.93 -3.76 15.78
CA MET A 297 -5.86 -5.04 16.49
C MET A 297 -5.80 -4.84 18.03
N LEU A 298 -5.01 -3.89 18.49
CA LEU A 298 -4.96 -3.51 19.92
C LEU A 298 -6.31 -3.00 20.42
N PHE A 299 -7.04 -2.25 19.60
CA PHE A 299 -8.38 -1.77 19.93
C PHE A 299 -9.37 -2.93 20.05
N LEU A 300 -9.36 -3.88 19.10
CA LEU A 300 -10.18 -5.08 19.17
C LEU A 300 -9.89 -5.89 20.44
N TRP A 301 -8.60 -6.11 20.73
CA TRP A 301 -8.18 -6.81 21.95
C TRP A 301 -8.72 -6.12 23.19
N LYS A 302 -8.48 -4.81 23.33
CA LYS A 302 -8.96 -4.02 24.47
C LYS A 302 -10.49 -4.05 24.60
N THR A 303 -11.23 -3.88 23.53
CA THR A 303 -12.70 -3.92 23.51
C THR A 303 -13.23 -5.26 24.03
N CYS A 304 -12.53 -6.35 23.67
CA CYS A 304 -12.87 -7.68 24.19
C CYS A 304 -12.54 -7.83 25.69
N GLU A 305 -11.38 -7.31 26.16
CA GLU A 305 -11.01 -7.37 27.59
C GLU A 305 -11.95 -6.54 28.47
N ASP A 306 -12.24 -5.31 28.05
CA ASP A 306 -13.12 -4.39 28.80
C ASP A 306 -14.60 -4.83 28.81
N GLY A 307 -14.95 -5.93 28.15
CA GLY A 307 -16.32 -6.44 28.07
C GLY A 307 -17.25 -5.60 27.20
N GLN A 308 -16.70 -4.69 26.39
CA GLN A 308 -17.45 -3.80 25.49
C GLN A 308 -17.68 -4.42 24.10
N TYR A 309 -17.27 -5.69 23.90
CA TYR A 309 -17.47 -6.36 22.63
C TYR A 309 -18.98 -6.59 22.39
N PRO A 310 -19.53 -6.26 21.19
CA PRO A 310 -20.97 -6.29 20.95
C PRO A 310 -21.56 -7.68 21.17
N GLN A 311 -22.66 -7.74 21.93
CA GLN A 311 -23.44 -8.97 22.06
C GLN A 311 -24.17 -9.26 20.74
N GLY A 312 -24.09 -10.50 20.25
CA GLY A 312 -24.71 -10.87 18.98
C GLY A 312 -23.85 -10.61 17.74
N ALA A 313 -22.59 -10.19 17.91
CA ALA A 313 -21.65 -10.15 16.78
C ALA A 313 -21.47 -11.56 16.17
N ALA A 314 -21.33 -11.63 14.84
CA ALA A 314 -21.16 -12.87 14.09
C ALA A 314 -19.96 -13.72 14.59
N THR A 315 -18.91 -13.05 15.09
CA THR A 315 -17.74 -13.68 15.69
C THR A 315 -17.87 -13.69 17.21
N GLY A 316 -17.69 -14.84 17.85
CA GLY A 316 -17.71 -14.94 19.32
C GLY A 316 -16.56 -14.14 19.96
N ARG A 317 -16.79 -13.57 21.17
CA ARG A 317 -15.81 -12.76 21.91
C ARG A 317 -14.45 -13.46 22.07
N ALA A 318 -14.43 -14.77 22.33
CA ALA A 318 -13.17 -15.52 22.50
C ALA A 318 -12.34 -15.54 21.22
N SER A 319 -12.97 -15.75 20.06
CA SER A 319 -12.30 -15.70 18.75
C SER A 319 -11.82 -14.27 18.42
N ALA A 320 -12.63 -13.26 18.72
CA ALA A 320 -12.25 -11.86 18.52
C ALA A 320 -11.05 -11.46 19.42
N LEU A 321 -11.04 -11.93 20.68
CA LEU A 321 -9.91 -11.73 21.60
C LEU A 321 -8.63 -12.37 21.06
N ALA A 322 -8.72 -13.63 20.59
CA ALA A 322 -7.59 -14.33 19.98
C ALA A 322 -7.07 -13.61 18.73
N CYS A 323 -7.96 -13.16 17.84
CA CYS A 323 -7.60 -12.38 16.65
C CYS A 323 -6.94 -11.06 17.03
N GLY A 324 -7.46 -10.32 18.01
CA GLY A 324 -6.88 -9.07 18.49
C GLY A 324 -5.48 -9.27 19.06
N PHE A 325 -5.27 -10.31 19.87
CA PHE A 325 -3.96 -10.66 20.43
C PHE A 325 -2.95 -11.07 19.35
N LEU A 326 -3.31 -12.05 18.52
CA LEU A 326 -2.43 -12.55 17.45
C LEU A 326 -2.11 -11.47 16.43
N GLY A 327 -3.11 -10.67 16.03
CA GLY A 327 -2.93 -9.54 15.12
C GLY A 327 -2.04 -8.46 15.70
N SER A 328 -2.12 -8.19 17.01
CA SER A 328 -1.24 -7.24 17.70
C SER A 328 0.20 -7.76 17.76
N ALA A 329 0.40 -9.04 18.10
CA ALA A 329 1.72 -9.67 18.12
C ALA A 329 2.35 -9.67 16.71
N TYR A 330 1.57 -9.98 15.68
CA TYR A 330 1.99 -9.94 14.29
C TYR A 330 2.32 -8.50 13.84
N GLY A 331 1.53 -7.51 14.21
CA GLY A 331 1.78 -6.10 13.92
C GLY A 331 3.08 -5.59 14.52
N LEU A 332 3.40 -5.97 15.76
CA LEU A 332 4.68 -5.66 16.40
C LEU A 332 5.85 -6.34 15.68
N TRP A 333 5.67 -7.58 15.27
CA TRP A 333 6.68 -8.28 14.48
C TRP A 333 6.90 -7.64 13.11
N LEU A 334 5.85 -7.17 12.43
CA LEU A 334 5.97 -6.41 11.17
C LEU A 334 6.75 -5.11 11.33
N ILE A 335 6.56 -4.37 12.44
CA ILE A 335 7.36 -3.18 12.75
C ILE A 335 8.84 -3.55 12.89
N TYR A 336 9.16 -4.64 13.60
CA TYR A 336 10.52 -5.15 13.66
C TYR A 336 11.05 -5.56 12.29
N ALA A 337 10.23 -6.25 11.49
CA ALA A 337 10.61 -6.74 10.16
C ALA A 337 10.86 -5.60 9.15
N ALA A 338 10.13 -4.49 9.28
CA ALA A 338 10.28 -3.31 8.44
C ALA A 338 11.71 -2.74 8.46
N GLY A 339 12.42 -2.93 9.58
CA GLY A 339 13.79 -2.46 9.74
C GLY A 339 13.90 -0.98 10.10
N LEU A 340 15.01 -0.63 10.74
CA LEU A 340 15.22 0.70 11.30
C LEU A 340 15.23 1.80 10.24
N HIS A 341 15.74 1.51 9.05
CA HIS A 341 15.83 2.47 7.95
C HIS A 341 14.47 3.08 7.58
N TYR A 342 13.49 2.24 7.25
CA TYR A 342 12.15 2.71 6.85
C TYR A 342 11.36 3.28 8.03
N LEU A 343 11.56 2.79 9.27
CA LEU A 343 10.95 3.36 10.46
C LEU A 343 11.45 4.78 10.73
N LEU A 344 12.75 5.03 10.53
CA LEU A 344 13.32 6.37 10.63
C LEU A 344 12.75 7.31 9.57
N MET A 345 12.63 6.87 8.32
CA MET A 345 11.98 7.64 7.26
C MET A 345 10.52 7.96 7.62
N ALA A 346 9.76 6.96 8.04
CA ALA A 346 8.36 7.12 8.43
C ALA A 346 8.20 8.14 9.57
N SER A 347 9.12 8.17 10.54
CA SER A 347 9.07 9.10 11.67
C SER A 347 9.10 10.57 11.21
N VAL A 348 9.88 10.88 10.18
CA VAL A 348 9.96 12.23 9.58
C VAL A 348 8.63 12.60 8.93
N PHE A 349 8.07 11.71 8.10
CA PHE A 349 6.79 11.95 7.44
C PHE A 349 5.63 12.08 8.42
N ILE A 350 5.63 11.29 9.49
CA ILE A 350 4.60 11.39 10.55
C ILE A 350 4.77 12.70 11.32
N ALA A 351 5.99 13.14 11.62
CA ALA A 351 6.26 14.38 12.34
C ALA A 351 5.81 15.63 11.57
N ILE A 352 5.86 15.61 10.24
CA ILE A 352 5.33 16.71 9.39
C ILE A 352 3.83 16.92 9.61
N GLY A 353 3.10 15.93 10.09
CA GLY A 353 1.68 16.07 10.47
C GLY A 353 1.44 16.92 11.73
N ILE A 354 2.43 17.12 12.60
CA ILE A 354 2.25 17.84 13.86
C ILE A 354 1.71 19.27 13.67
N PRO A 355 2.27 20.10 12.78
CA PRO A 355 1.70 21.43 12.48
C PRO A 355 0.25 21.36 11.98
N VAL A 356 -0.10 20.35 11.19
CA VAL A 356 -1.46 20.16 10.68
C VAL A 356 -2.42 19.79 11.80
N TYR A 357 -1.98 18.95 12.75
CA TYR A 357 -2.75 18.65 13.96
C TYR A 357 -3.02 19.90 14.79
N ILE A 358 -1.99 20.70 15.06
CA ILE A 358 -2.13 21.95 15.82
C ILE A 358 -3.10 22.90 15.09
N TRP A 359 -3.01 23.00 13.77
CA TRP A 359 -3.94 23.79 12.96
C TRP A 359 -5.37 23.29 13.08
N SER A 360 -5.61 21.98 12.97
CA SER A 360 -6.94 21.39 13.16
C SER A 360 -7.50 21.70 14.55
N ARG A 361 -6.71 21.50 15.60
CA ARG A 361 -7.13 21.71 16.99
C ARG A 361 -7.48 23.17 17.31
N LYS A 362 -6.79 24.13 16.70
CA LYS A 362 -7.14 25.55 16.84
C LYS A 362 -8.50 25.90 16.24
N GLN A 363 -9.00 25.13 15.31
CA GLN A 363 -10.32 25.31 14.69
C GLN A 363 -11.46 24.63 15.48
N HIS A 364 -11.14 23.79 16.47
CA HIS A 364 -12.09 23.05 17.30
C HIS A 364 -11.75 23.24 18.79
N PRO A 365 -11.91 24.47 19.35
CA PRO A 365 -11.46 24.79 20.70
C PRO A 365 -12.24 24.09 21.83
N ASP A 366 -13.50 23.68 21.54
CA ASP A 366 -14.41 23.09 22.56
C ASP A 366 -14.12 21.60 22.86
N GLN A 367 -13.13 21.03 22.23
CA GLN A 367 -12.69 19.67 22.50
C GLN A 367 -11.61 19.65 23.59
N ASN A 368 -11.47 18.52 24.31
CA ASN A 368 -10.45 18.18 25.32
C ASN A 368 -9.10 18.88 25.15
N PRO A 369 -8.23 18.97 26.16
CA PRO A 369 -6.93 19.61 26.05
C PRO A 369 -6.17 19.14 24.79
N MET A 370 -5.47 20.06 24.12
CA MET A 370 -4.79 19.83 22.85
C MET A 370 -3.93 18.54 22.86
N PHE A 371 -3.27 18.28 23.98
CA PHE A 371 -2.48 17.07 24.22
C PHE A 371 -2.72 16.52 25.61
N LEU A 372 -3.03 15.26 25.74
CA LEU A 372 -3.04 14.53 27.01
C LEU A 372 -1.60 14.36 27.53
N LYS A 373 -1.44 14.01 28.81
CA LYS A 373 -0.09 13.89 29.43
C LYS A 373 0.81 12.91 28.65
N TYR A 374 0.29 11.72 28.30
CA TYR A 374 1.04 10.72 27.54
C TYR A 374 1.25 11.13 26.08
N GLU A 375 0.34 11.92 25.48
CA GLU A 375 0.49 12.42 24.12
C GLU A 375 1.62 13.46 24.01
N LYS A 376 1.87 14.25 25.08
CA LYS A 376 3.04 15.14 25.14
C LYS A 376 4.36 14.36 25.12
N VAL A 377 4.42 13.23 25.83
CA VAL A 377 5.60 12.36 25.81
C VAL A 377 5.80 11.78 24.41
N LEU A 378 4.72 11.26 23.80
CA LEU A 378 4.76 10.74 22.42
C LEU A 378 5.20 11.82 21.41
N LEU A 379 4.68 13.05 21.53
CA LEU A 379 5.08 14.18 20.70
C LEU A 379 6.58 14.44 20.78
N VAL A 380 7.11 14.55 22.02
CA VAL A 380 8.55 14.80 22.23
C VAL A 380 9.39 13.66 21.63
N LEU A 381 9.03 12.41 21.90
CA LEU A 381 9.73 11.25 21.35
C LEU A 381 9.71 11.24 19.82
N LEU A 382 8.55 11.50 19.22
CA LEU A 382 8.41 11.54 17.74
C LEU A 382 9.28 12.65 17.14
N VAL A 383 9.29 13.84 17.73
CA VAL A 383 10.13 14.95 17.27
C VAL A 383 11.62 14.61 17.41
N LEU A 384 12.03 14.03 18.53
CA LEU A 384 13.44 13.64 18.74
C LEU A 384 13.88 12.57 17.74
N VAL A 385 13.05 11.54 17.49
CA VAL A 385 13.35 10.49 16.50
C VAL A 385 13.39 11.09 15.10
N ALA A 386 12.46 11.97 14.73
CA ALA A 386 12.46 12.61 13.42
C ALA A 386 13.68 13.51 13.20
N LEU A 387 14.09 14.30 14.21
CA LEU A 387 15.31 15.10 14.13
C LEU A 387 16.56 14.25 14.04
N PHE A 388 16.63 13.16 14.80
CA PHE A 388 17.72 12.19 14.72
C PHE A 388 17.78 11.52 13.33
N SER A 389 16.63 11.17 12.78
CA SER A 389 16.52 10.62 11.41
C SER A 389 17.05 11.62 10.37
N LEU A 390 16.63 12.88 10.44
CA LEU A 390 17.13 13.95 9.55
C LEU A 390 18.65 14.13 9.68
N TYR A 391 19.18 14.07 10.89
CA TYR A 391 20.63 14.14 11.11
C TYR A 391 21.36 12.97 10.42
N LEU A 392 20.84 11.73 10.54
CA LEU A 392 21.43 10.56 9.87
C LEU A 392 21.37 10.67 8.34
N PHE A 393 20.28 11.21 7.78
CA PHE A 393 20.15 11.51 6.35
C PHE A 393 21.19 12.54 5.89
N MET A 394 21.32 13.67 6.60
CA MET A 394 22.32 14.70 6.28
C MET A 394 23.76 14.18 6.34
N ARG A 395 24.04 13.20 7.18
CA ARG A 395 25.35 12.54 7.29
C ARG A 395 25.57 11.45 6.22
N GLY A 396 24.54 11.13 5.40
CA GLY A 396 24.62 10.07 4.40
C GLY A 396 24.70 8.64 4.99
N ILE A 397 24.44 8.50 6.31
CA ILE A 397 24.42 7.19 6.99
C ILE A 397 23.17 6.41 6.57
N VAL A 398 22.06 7.12 6.38
CA VAL A 398 20.81 6.60 5.84
C VAL A 398 20.62 7.27 4.47
N LYS A 399 20.41 6.48 3.41
CA LYS A 399 20.18 6.96 2.04
C LYS A 399 18.72 6.78 1.67
N LEU A 400 18.20 7.62 0.78
CA LEU A 400 16.85 7.47 0.19
C LEU A 400 16.81 6.31 -0.80
#